data_b0f81d6b41da5209d148441a29c9e69b
#
_entry.id   b0f81d6b41da5209d148441a29c9e69b
#
_cell.length_a   1.000
_cell.length_b   1.000
_cell.length_c   1.000
_cell.angle_alpha   90.00
_cell.angle_beta   90.00
_cell.angle_gamma   90.00
#
_symmetry.space_group_name_H-M   'P 1'
#
loop_
_entity.id
_entity.type
_entity.pdbx_description
1 polymer ?
#
loop_
_entity_poly.entity_id
_entity_poly.type
_entity_poly.pdbx_seq_one_letter_code
_entity_poly.pdbx_strand_id
1 'polypeptide(L)'
;MGRDKFFELLRKNKLLVRKQKRNVYTTMSKHHFRRYPNLVKDFTPLKAHELWVADITYIPTIQRHAYLFLITDAYSRKIVGFHLSDDMKVSSGIMALKKALAQKPADAIVVHHSDRGIQYCSTAYTNLLQQHNCMISMTENGDPYENAIAERVNGILKTELISNQYRDADTASKHIARCITIYNYKRRHSSLNWQIPASVHEQKGPQIKQWKNYYYKREKATKNVVES
;
A
#
# COMPACT_ATOMS: atom_id res chain seq x y z
N MET A 1 19.83 29.13 5.75
CA MET A 1 19.79 28.84 4.29
C MET A 1 18.34 28.84 3.86
N GLY A 2 17.97 29.62 2.80
CA GLY A 2 16.61 29.67 2.30
C GLY A 2 16.21 28.40 1.55
N ARG A 3 14.89 28.17 1.39
CA ARG A 3 14.30 26.98 0.74
C ARG A 3 14.91 26.70 -0.64
N ASP A 4 15.01 27.71 -1.48
CA ASP A 4 15.45 27.53 -2.88
C ASP A 4 16.92 27.09 -2.95
N LYS A 5 17.79 27.70 -2.14
CA LYS A 5 19.20 27.32 -2.01
C LYS A 5 19.37 25.91 -1.46
N PHE A 6 18.48 25.46 -0.57
CA PHE A 6 18.44 24.10 -0.07
C PHE A 6 18.08 23.10 -1.17
N PHE A 7 17.03 23.37 -1.94
CA PHE A 7 16.64 22.51 -3.06
C PHE A 7 17.67 22.50 -4.20
N GLU A 8 18.37 23.61 -4.42
CA GLU A 8 19.48 23.65 -5.37
C GLU A 8 20.64 22.74 -4.93
N LEU A 9 21.02 22.80 -3.65
CA LEU A 9 22.01 21.90 -3.06
C LEU A 9 21.63 20.45 -3.20
N LEU A 10 20.37 20.08 -2.90
CA LEU A 10 19.85 18.72 -3.08
C LEU A 10 19.91 18.29 -4.56
N ARG A 11 19.57 19.17 -5.49
CA ARG A 11 19.62 18.89 -6.93
C ARG A 11 21.04 18.66 -7.42
N LYS A 12 21.98 19.52 -7.01
CA LYS A 12 23.40 19.39 -7.33
C LYS A 12 23.99 18.06 -6.84
N ASN A 13 23.56 17.60 -5.67
CA ASN A 13 24.01 16.34 -5.08
C ASN A 13 23.16 15.12 -5.44
N LYS A 14 22.20 15.24 -6.38
CA LYS A 14 21.29 14.17 -6.84
C LYS A 14 20.47 13.53 -5.69
N LEU A 15 20.17 14.29 -4.65
CA LEU A 15 19.42 13.86 -3.47
C LEU A 15 17.90 14.11 -3.57
N LEU A 16 17.43 14.68 -4.69
CA LEU A 16 16.00 14.86 -4.92
C LEU A 16 15.35 13.55 -5.34
N VAL A 17 14.17 13.27 -4.77
CA VAL A 17 13.32 12.16 -5.19
C VAL A 17 12.90 12.36 -6.65
N ARG A 18 13.01 11.31 -7.46
CA ARG A 18 12.67 11.38 -8.90
C ARG A 18 11.17 11.58 -9.08
N LYS A 19 10.78 12.55 -9.93
CA LYS A 19 9.40 12.69 -10.38
C LYS A 19 9.03 11.47 -11.25
N GLN A 20 8.05 10.70 -10.82
CA GLN A 20 7.47 9.66 -11.68
C GLN A 20 6.49 10.29 -12.67
N LYS A 21 6.54 9.84 -13.92
CA LYS A 21 5.46 10.10 -14.89
C LYS A 21 4.20 9.37 -14.38
N ARG A 22 3.05 10.06 -14.38
CA ARG A 22 1.75 9.44 -14.06
C ARG A 22 1.52 8.27 -15.00
N ASN A 23 1.34 7.08 -14.46
CA ASN A 23 1.06 5.88 -15.23
C ASN A 23 -0.46 5.69 -15.42
N VAL A 24 -0.77 4.98 -16.49
CA VAL A 24 -2.10 4.67 -17.01
C VAL A 24 -2.94 3.84 -16.04
N TYR A 25 -4.25 3.97 -16.14
CA TYR A 25 -5.30 3.20 -15.46
C TYR A 25 -5.03 1.69 -15.50
N THR A 26 -5.05 1.03 -14.35
CA THR A 26 -4.60 -0.35 -14.19
C THR A 26 -5.68 -1.31 -13.69
N THR A 27 -6.86 -0.80 -13.34
CA THR A 27 -7.90 -1.59 -12.70
C THR A 27 -9.00 -1.96 -13.70
N MET A 28 -9.13 -3.26 -13.99
CA MET A 28 -10.30 -3.80 -14.70
C MET A 28 -11.43 -4.04 -13.70
N SER A 29 -12.22 -3.00 -13.42
CA SER A 29 -13.33 -3.04 -12.46
C SER A 29 -14.67 -3.45 -13.09
N LYS A 30 -14.76 -3.60 -14.43
CA LYS A 30 -15.96 -4.07 -15.15
C LYS A 30 -15.93 -5.59 -15.26
N HIS A 31 -16.42 -6.30 -14.25
CA HIS A 31 -16.54 -7.75 -14.21
C HIS A 31 -17.78 -8.18 -13.44
N HIS A 32 -18.19 -9.46 -13.54
CA HIS A 32 -19.40 -10.03 -12.94
C HIS A 32 -19.22 -10.54 -11.50
N PHE A 33 -17.99 -10.53 -10.95
CA PHE A 33 -17.75 -10.99 -9.58
C PHE A 33 -18.42 -10.09 -8.54
N ARG A 34 -18.74 -10.68 -7.38
CA ARG A 34 -19.30 -9.97 -6.23
C ARG A 34 -18.35 -8.86 -5.77
N ARG A 35 -18.90 -7.70 -5.48
CA ARG A 35 -18.23 -6.58 -4.83
C ARG A 35 -18.57 -6.57 -3.35
N TYR A 36 -17.61 -6.21 -2.52
CA TYR A 36 -17.77 -6.16 -1.08
C TYR A 36 -17.84 -4.68 -0.62
N PRO A 37 -18.52 -4.41 0.52
CA PRO A 37 -18.65 -3.04 1.03
C PRO A 37 -17.30 -2.49 1.52
N ASN A 38 -17.21 -1.17 1.64
CA ASN A 38 -16.07 -0.51 2.26
C ASN A 38 -16.24 -0.55 3.79
N LEU A 39 -15.40 -1.32 4.48
CA LEU A 39 -15.40 -1.48 5.93
C LEU A 39 -14.39 -0.56 6.62
N VAL A 40 -13.64 0.26 5.87
CA VAL A 40 -12.49 0.99 6.43
C VAL A 40 -12.65 2.51 6.42
N LYS A 41 -13.80 3.02 6.01
CA LYS A 41 -14.06 4.46 5.88
C LYS A 41 -13.75 5.26 7.16
N ASP A 42 -14.12 4.71 8.32
CA ASP A 42 -13.89 5.33 9.64
C ASP A 42 -13.01 4.44 10.52
N PHE A 43 -12.35 3.46 9.95
CA PHE A 43 -11.56 2.48 10.69
C PHE A 43 -10.11 2.94 10.82
N THR A 44 -9.61 2.99 12.05
CA THR A 44 -8.20 3.26 12.36
C THR A 44 -7.62 2.10 13.14
N PRO A 45 -6.68 1.33 12.58
CA PRO A 45 -6.07 0.19 13.27
C PRO A 45 -5.24 0.66 14.46
N LEU A 46 -5.30 -0.08 15.57
CA LEU A 46 -4.57 0.16 16.82
C LEU A 46 -3.41 -0.81 17.04
N LYS A 47 -3.32 -1.84 16.24
CA LYS A 47 -2.23 -2.85 16.25
C LYS A 47 -2.05 -3.47 14.86
N ALA A 48 -0.96 -4.19 14.70
CA ALA A 48 -0.72 -5.00 13.50
C ALA A 48 -1.81 -6.07 13.32
N HIS A 49 -2.02 -6.47 12.08
CA HIS A 49 -3.00 -7.49 11.66
C HIS A 49 -4.47 -7.15 11.94
N GLU A 50 -4.84 -5.87 12.07
CA GLU A 50 -6.24 -5.43 12.06
C GLU A 50 -6.70 -5.01 10.68
N LEU A 51 -5.83 -4.36 9.89
CA LEU A 51 -6.13 -3.91 8.53
C LEU A 51 -4.94 -4.15 7.61
N TRP A 52 -5.18 -4.88 6.54
CA TRP A 52 -4.26 -5.01 5.42
C TRP A 52 -4.81 -4.28 4.20
N VAL A 53 -3.95 -3.54 3.51
CA VAL A 53 -4.28 -2.89 2.24
C VAL A 53 -3.49 -3.54 1.13
N ALA A 54 -4.18 -3.88 0.04
CA ALA A 54 -3.59 -4.56 -1.11
C ALA A 54 -3.66 -3.68 -2.36
N ASP A 55 -2.62 -3.76 -3.18
CA ASP A 55 -2.54 -3.07 -4.46
C ASP A 55 -1.58 -3.79 -5.42
N ILE A 56 -1.77 -3.56 -6.72
CA ILE A 56 -0.92 -4.09 -7.78
C ILE A 56 -0.22 -2.94 -8.48
N THR A 57 1.09 -3.04 -8.62
CA THR A 57 1.85 -2.01 -9.30
C THR A 57 2.73 -2.58 -10.41
N TYR A 58 2.94 -1.80 -11.48
CA TYR A 58 3.76 -2.18 -12.62
C TYR A 58 5.24 -1.97 -12.34
N ILE A 59 6.04 -2.94 -12.73
CA ILE A 59 7.50 -2.92 -12.69
C ILE A 59 8.02 -2.99 -14.13
N PRO A 60 8.70 -1.95 -14.63
CA PRO A 60 9.22 -1.96 -16.00
C PRO A 60 10.34 -2.98 -16.18
N THR A 61 10.24 -3.80 -17.23
CA THR A 61 11.34 -4.63 -17.75
C THR A 61 11.64 -4.27 -19.19
N ILE A 62 12.74 -4.75 -19.75
CA ILE A 62 13.13 -4.44 -21.14
C ILE A 62 12.08 -4.94 -22.13
N GLN A 63 11.55 -6.14 -21.91
CA GLN A 63 10.64 -6.78 -22.86
C GLN A 63 9.19 -6.37 -22.65
N ARG A 64 8.75 -6.26 -21.37
CA ARG A 64 7.34 -5.99 -21.00
C ARG A 64 7.27 -5.53 -19.54
N HIS A 65 6.08 -5.23 -19.06
CA HIS A 65 5.87 -4.97 -17.63
C HIS A 65 5.73 -6.28 -16.86
N ALA A 66 6.34 -6.32 -15.66
CA ALA A 66 5.99 -7.27 -14.61
C ALA A 66 5.03 -6.60 -13.61
N TYR A 67 4.33 -7.40 -12.82
CA TYR A 67 3.28 -6.97 -11.90
C TYR A 67 3.66 -7.34 -10.48
N LEU A 68 3.81 -6.34 -9.64
CA LEU A 68 4.10 -6.52 -8.22
C LEU A 68 2.81 -6.42 -7.41
N PHE A 69 2.39 -7.54 -6.87
CA PHE A 69 1.30 -7.64 -5.91
C PHE A 69 1.85 -7.35 -4.51
N LEU A 70 1.26 -6.40 -3.80
CA LEU A 70 1.69 -6.01 -2.46
C LEU A 70 0.52 -6.08 -1.48
N ILE A 71 0.79 -6.58 -0.29
CA ILE A 71 -0.12 -6.52 0.86
C ILE A 71 0.65 -5.85 1.99
N THR A 72 0.12 -4.73 2.46
CA THR A 72 0.74 -3.88 3.47
C THR A 72 -0.15 -3.82 4.71
N ASP A 73 0.42 -4.04 5.88
CA ASP A 73 -0.24 -3.80 7.15
C ASP A 73 -0.45 -2.29 7.35
N ALA A 74 -1.71 -1.86 7.52
CA ALA A 74 -2.05 -0.45 7.56
C ALA A 74 -1.63 0.25 8.86
N TYR A 75 -1.46 -0.48 9.95
CA TYR A 75 -0.96 0.05 11.21
C TYR A 75 0.53 0.38 11.13
N SER A 76 1.33 -0.62 10.79
CA SER A 76 2.79 -0.55 10.81
C SER A 76 3.44 -0.08 9.51
N ARG A 77 2.69 -0.05 8.40
CA ARG A 77 3.20 0.14 7.03
C ARG A 77 4.13 -0.99 6.55
N LYS A 78 4.29 -2.07 7.32
CA LYS A 78 5.09 -3.23 6.96
C LYS A 78 4.45 -3.97 5.78
N ILE A 79 5.23 -4.29 4.77
CA ILE A 79 4.80 -5.18 3.68
C ILE A 79 4.82 -6.60 4.23
N VAL A 80 3.63 -7.19 4.40
CA VAL A 80 3.43 -8.53 4.98
C VAL A 80 3.30 -9.62 3.92
N GLY A 81 2.98 -9.25 2.67
CA GLY A 81 2.93 -10.18 1.55
C GLY A 81 3.29 -9.50 0.23
N PHE A 82 4.03 -10.20 -0.61
CA PHE A 82 4.32 -9.72 -1.96
C PHE A 82 4.62 -10.86 -2.93
N HIS A 83 4.33 -10.62 -4.20
CA HIS A 83 4.71 -11.51 -5.29
C HIS A 83 4.90 -10.69 -6.57
N LEU A 84 6.00 -10.94 -7.30
CA LEU A 84 6.22 -10.41 -8.62
C LEU A 84 5.88 -11.48 -9.65
N SER A 85 5.14 -11.12 -10.68
CA SER A 85 4.75 -12.01 -11.77
C SER A 85 4.83 -11.32 -13.11
N ASP A 86 4.99 -12.10 -14.17
CA ASP A 86 4.91 -11.65 -15.54
C ASP A 86 3.47 -11.38 -16.01
N ASP A 87 2.49 -11.81 -15.23
CA ASP A 87 1.08 -11.65 -15.55
C ASP A 87 0.27 -11.14 -14.34
N MET A 88 -0.93 -10.66 -14.62
CA MET A 88 -1.89 -10.18 -13.63
C MET A 88 -2.92 -11.25 -13.24
N LYS A 89 -2.57 -12.53 -13.27
CA LYS A 89 -3.50 -13.59 -12.92
C LYS A 89 -3.86 -13.59 -11.43
N VAL A 90 -5.01 -14.14 -11.13
CA VAL A 90 -5.49 -14.36 -9.74
C VAL A 90 -4.50 -15.19 -8.93
N SER A 91 -3.88 -16.21 -9.55
CA SER A 91 -2.87 -17.05 -8.91
C SER A 91 -1.69 -16.27 -8.34
N SER A 92 -1.25 -15.22 -9.03
CA SER A 92 -0.16 -14.34 -8.61
C SER A 92 -0.54 -13.51 -7.37
N GLY A 93 -1.77 -13.00 -7.32
CA GLY A 93 -2.34 -12.36 -6.12
C GLY A 93 -2.45 -13.34 -4.94
N ILE A 94 -2.86 -14.58 -5.20
CA ILE A 94 -2.94 -15.64 -4.18
C ILE A 94 -1.56 -15.95 -3.59
N MET A 95 -0.49 -15.93 -4.39
CA MET A 95 0.87 -16.12 -3.88
C MET A 95 1.31 -15.02 -2.92
N ALA A 96 0.97 -13.75 -3.20
CA ALA A 96 1.20 -12.65 -2.28
C ALA A 96 0.37 -12.81 -0.98
N LEU A 97 -0.91 -13.20 -1.12
CA LEU A 97 -1.81 -13.42 0.01
C LEU A 97 -1.35 -14.54 0.92
N LYS A 98 -0.92 -15.68 0.37
CA LYS A 98 -0.37 -16.79 1.16
C LYS A 98 0.83 -16.39 2.01
N LYS A 99 1.72 -15.54 1.50
CA LYS A 99 2.85 -15.00 2.27
C LYS A 99 2.41 -14.09 3.42
N ALA A 100 1.37 -13.29 3.22
CA ALA A 100 0.78 -12.47 4.28
C ALA A 100 0.10 -13.35 5.35
N LEU A 101 -0.70 -14.33 4.93
CA LEU A 101 -1.40 -15.25 5.81
C LEU A 101 -0.45 -16.10 6.66
N ALA A 102 0.72 -16.46 6.14
CA ALA A 102 1.75 -17.18 6.89
C ALA A 102 2.33 -16.38 8.09
N GLN A 103 2.19 -15.03 8.08
CA GLN A 103 2.61 -14.16 9.17
C GLN A 103 1.45 -13.77 10.11
N LYS A 104 0.21 -14.09 9.72
CA LYS A 104 -0.98 -13.73 10.49
C LYS A 104 -1.10 -14.61 11.75
N PRO A 105 -1.28 -14.03 12.94
CA PRO A 105 -1.67 -14.81 14.12
C PRO A 105 -2.98 -15.58 13.87
N ALA A 106 -3.07 -16.81 14.38
CA ALA A 106 -4.19 -17.69 14.09
C ALA A 106 -5.54 -17.11 14.56
N ASP A 107 -5.54 -16.40 15.68
CA ASP A 107 -6.69 -15.77 16.32
C ASP A 107 -7.02 -14.35 15.78
N ALA A 108 -6.13 -13.77 14.96
CA ALA A 108 -6.37 -12.41 14.45
C ALA A 108 -7.48 -12.41 13.39
N ILE A 109 -8.42 -11.48 13.52
CA ILE A 109 -9.40 -11.12 12.49
C ILE A 109 -8.87 -9.92 11.73
N VAL A 110 -8.55 -10.10 10.45
CA VAL A 110 -7.96 -9.05 9.60
C VAL A 110 -9.01 -8.53 8.64
N VAL A 111 -9.14 -7.22 8.51
CA VAL A 111 -9.84 -6.60 7.38
C VAL A 111 -8.86 -6.50 6.23
N HIS A 112 -9.12 -7.20 5.12
CA HIS A 112 -8.36 -7.08 3.88
C HIS A 112 -9.06 -6.10 2.95
N HIS A 113 -8.43 -4.96 2.68
CA HIS A 113 -8.96 -3.90 1.84
C HIS A 113 -8.17 -3.79 0.53
N SER A 114 -8.89 -3.69 -0.58
CA SER A 114 -8.33 -3.54 -1.93
C SER A 114 -9.22 -2.67 -2.82
N ASP A 115 -8.74 -2.37 -4.02
CA ASP A 115 -9.61 -1.88 -5.08
C ASP A 115 -10.56 -3.00 -5.58
N ARG A 116 -11.44 -2.66 -6.55
CA ARG A 116 -12.39 -3.60 -7.17
C ARG A 116 -11.79 -4.32 -8.38
N GLY A 117 -10.48 -4.56 -8.39
CA GLY A 117 -9.83 -5.31 -9.45
C GLY A 117 -10.29 -6.76 -9.50
N ILE A 118 -10.37 -7.32 -10.71
CA ILE A 118 -10.83 -8.71 -10.95
C ILE A 118 -10.05 -9.73 -10.11
N GLN A 119 -8.77 -9.47 -9.83
CA GLN A 119 -7.90 -10.34 -9.05
C GLN A 119 -8.41 -10.49 -7.61
N TYR A 120 -8.83 -9.38 -6.99
CA TYR A 120 -9.31 -9.34 -5.61
C TYR A 120 -10.76 -9.78 -5.46
N CYS A 121 -11.58 -9.61 -6.51
CA CYS A 121 -12.98 -10.02 -6.54
C CYS A 121 -13.17 -11.50 -6.88
N SER A 122 -12.15 -12.18 -7.38
CA SER A 122 -12.26 -13.59 -7.82
C SER A 122 -12.62 -14.52 -6.67
N THR A 123 -13.45 -15.53 -6.97
CA THR A 123 -13.89 -16.54 -5.99
C THR A 123 -12.72 -17.22 -5.30
N ALA A 124 -11.65 -17.55 -6.03
CA ALA A 124 -10.48 -18.21 -5.46
C ALA A 124 -9.76 -17.32 -4.42
N TYR A 125 -9.65 -16.01 -4.68
CA TYR A 125 -9.01 -15.08 -3.77
C TYR A 125 -9.87 -14.82 -2.52
N THR A 126 -11.16 -14.57 -2.73
CA THR A 126 -12.11 -14.29 -1.62
C THR A 126 -12.34 -15.50 -0.73
N ASN A 127 -12.43 -16.73 -1.29
CA ASN A 127 -12.53 -17.97 -0.50
C ASN A 127 -11.29 -18.15 0.38
N LEU A 128 -10.09 -17.90 -0.13
CA LEU A 128 -8.86 -18.01 0.65
C LEU A 128 -8.86 -17.02 1.84
N LEU A 129 -9.33 -15.78 1.64
CA LEU A 129 -9.49 -14.80 2.73
C LEU A 129 -10.47 -15.31 3.80
N GLN A 130 -11.64 -15.82 3.39
CA GLN A 130 -12.68 -16.31 4.30
C GLN A 130 -12.20 -17.53 5.10
N GLN A 131 -11.50 -18.47 4.46
CA GLN A 131 -10.91 -19.64 5.12
C GLN A 131 -9.92 -19.28 6.23
N HIS A 132 -9.33 -18.08 6.16
CA HIS A 132 -8.36 -17.60 7.14
C HIS A 132 -8.92 -16.48 8.06
N ASN A 133 -10.24 -16.40 8.25
CA ASN A 133 -10.90 -15.41 9.09
C ASN A 133 -10.55 -13.97 8.72
N CYS A 134 -10.43 -13.68 7.42
CA CYS A 134 -10.25 -12.32 6.93
C CYS A 134 -11.58 -11.75 6.44
N MET A 135 -11.93 -10.55 6.91
CA MET A 135 -13.06 -9.76 6.41
C MET A 135 -12.65 -9.07 5.10
N ILE A 136 -13.53 -9.06 4.12
CA ILE A 136 -13.25 -8.49 2.79
C ILE A 136 -13.84 -7.08 2.71
N SER A 137 -13.02 -6.13 2.35
CA SER A 137 -13.39 -4.73 2.15
C SER A 137 -12.86 -4.23 0.81
N MET A 138 -13.63 -3.42 0.11
CA MET A 138 -13.25 -2.86 -1.19
C MET A 138 -13.60 -1.37 -1.27
N THR A 139 -12.83 -0.62 -2.07
CA THR A 139 -13.13 0.79 -2.39
C THR A 139 -14.53 0.92 -3.00
N GLU A 140 -15.27 1.99 -2.70
CA GLU A 140 -16.63 2.17 -3.23
C GLU A 140 -16.65 2.88 -4.58
N ASN A 141 -15.97 3.99 -4.71
CA ASN A 141 -16.09 4.89 -5.85
C ASN A 141 -14.81 5.05 -6.67
N GLY A 142 -13.78 4.21 -6.42
CA GLY A 142 -12.46 4.38 -7.04
C GLY A 142 -11.75 5.65 -6.57
N ASP A 143 -12.13 6.16 -5.40
CA ASP A 143 -11.47 7.29 -4.77
C ASP A 143 -10.04 6.89 -4.37
N PRO A 144 -9.01 7.57 -4.88
CA PRO A 144 -7.62 7.31 -4.50
C PRO A 144 -7.38 7.39 -2.99
N TYR A 145 -8.15 8.19 -2.26
CA TYR A 145 -8.02 8.30 -0.82
C TYR A 145 -8.42 7.04 -0.06
N GLU A 146 -9.28 6.19 -0.65
CA GLU A 146 -9.72 4.94 -0.03
C GLU A 146 -8.59 3.89 0.06
N ASN A 147 -7.54 3.97 -0.78
CA ASN A 147 -6.37 3.08 -0.73
C ASN A 147 -5.02 3.83 -0.62
N ALA A 148 -5.05 5.04 -0.06
CA ALA A 148 -3.91 5.95 0.02
C ALA A 148 -2.65 5.35 0.69
N ILE A 149 -2.81 4.40 1.62
CA ILE A 149 -1.68 3.72 2.28
C ILE A 149 -0.94 2.83 1.28
N ALA A 150 -1.65 2.00 0.52
CA ALA A 150 -1.05 1.12 -0.46
C ALA A 150 -0.37 1.93 -1.58
N GLU A 151 -1.05 2.96 -2.09
CA GLU A 151 -0.47 3.89 -3.08
C GLU A 151 0.81 4.56 -2.56
N ARG A 152 0.82 5.01 -1.30
CA ARG A 152 2.00 5.61 -0.69
C ARG A 152 3.17 4.65 -0.58
N VAL A 153 2.93 3.41 -0.18
CA VAL A 153 3.96 2.36 -0.09
C VAL A 153 4.52 2.06 -1.48
N ASN A 154 3.66 1.88 -2.48
CA ASN A 154 4.06 1.71 -3.88
C ASN A 154 4.90 2.88 -4.39
N GLY A 155 4.47 4.11 -4.08
CA GLY A 155 5.22 5.31 -4.43
C GLY A 155 6.63 5.32 -3.82
N ILE A 156 6.77 5.00 -2.55
CA ILE A 156 8.06 4.92 -1.86
C ILE A 156 8.96 3.86 -2.50
N LEU A 157 8.46 2.65 -2.72
CA LEU A 157 9.23 1.59 -3.36
C LEU A 157 9.76 2.04 -4.72
N LYS A 158 8.90 2.58 -5.57
CA LYS A 158 9.25 3.01 -6.93
C LYS A 158 10.21 4.19 -6.99
N THR A 159 10.10 5.13 -6.05
CA THR A 159 10.89 6.36 -6.10
C THR A 159 12.24 6.24 -5.40
N GLU A 160 12.33 5.38 -4.39
CA GLU A 160 13.51 5.34 -3.51
C GLU A 160 14.32 4.04 -3.64
N LEU A 161 13.69 2.91 -3.90
CA LEU A 161 14.31 1.59 -3.74
C LEU A 161 14.37 0.77 -5.03
N ILE A 162 13.31 0.80 -5.85
CA ILE A 162 13.21 -0.02 -7.06
C ILE A 162 13.89 0.69 -8.24
N SER A 163 14.59 -0.06 -9.08
CA SER A 163 15.20 0.45 -10.30
C SER A 163 14.14 0.84 -11.32
N ASN A 164 14.45 1.83 -12.17
CA ASN A 164 13.53 2.31 -13.18
C ASN A 164 13.23 1.27 -14.27
N GLN A 165 14.14 0.30 -14.48
CA GLN A 165 13.99 -0.76 -15.45
C GLN A 165 14.83 -1.97 -15.06
N TYR A 166 14.32 -3.16 -15.32
CA TYR A 166 14.99 -4.43 -15.13
C TYR A 166 15.17 -5.16 -16.48
N ARG A 167 16.16 -6.03 -16.57
CA ARG A 167 16.36 -6.88 -17.74
C ARG A 167 15.16 -7.81 -17.94
N ASP A 168 14.76 -8.49 -16.89
CA ASP A 168 13.68 -9.49 -16.86
C ASP A 168 13.01 -9.54 -15.48
N ALA A 169 11.92 -10.30 -15.37
CA ALA A 169 11.15 -10.42 -14.14
C ALA A 169 11.92 -11.18 -13.03
N ASP A 170 12.80 -12.10 -13.37
CA ASP A 170 13.58 -12.89 -12.40
C ASP A 170 14.61 -11.98 -11.70
N THR A 171 15.35 -11.18 -12.47
CA THR A 171 16.26 -10.15 -11.94
C THR A 171 15.50 -9.14 -11.08
N ALA A 172 14.32 -8.70 -11.53
CA ALA A 172 13.46 -7.80 -10.79
C ALA A 172 13.02 -8.43 -9.46
N SER A 173 12.60 -9.70 -9.47
CA SER A 173 12.11 -10.40 -8.28
C SER A 173 13.15 -10.46 -7.17
N LYS A 174 14.38 -10.83 -7.50
CA LYS A 174 15.50 -10.89 -6.54
C LYS A 174 15.82 -9.52 -5.93
N HIS A 175 15.85 -8.48 -6.78
CA HIS A 175 16.13 -7.12 -6.31
C HIS A 175 14.97 -6.56 -5.47
N ILE A 176 13.71 -6.75 -5.88
CA ILE A 176 12.53 -6.28 -5.16
C ILE A 176 12.42 -6.94 -3.78
N ALA A 177 12.73 -8.22 -3.64
CA ALA A 177 12.77 -8.88 -2.35
C ALA A 177 13.75 -8.18 -1.38
N ARG A 178 14.93 -7.79 -1.86
CA ARG A 178 15.90 -7.00 -1.09
C ARG A 178 15.36 -5.60 -0.75
N CYS A 179 14.73 -4.93 -1.71
CA CYS A 179 14.11 -3.61 -1.49
C CYS A 179 13.04 -3.65 -0.40
N ILE A 180 12.18 -4.69 -0.41
CA ILE A 180 11.15 -4.90 0.60
C ILE A 180 11.77 -5.18 1.98
N THR A 181 12.87 -5.94 2.03
CA THR A 181 13.62 -6.15 3.28
C THR A 181 14.18 -4.81 3.81
N ILE A 182 14.78 -3.99 2.96
CA ILE A 182 15.27 -2.65 3.34
C ILE A 182 14.11 -1.78 3.81
N TYR A 183 12.99 -1.76 3.08
CA TYR A 183 11.80 -1.01 3.44
C TYR A 183 11.27 -1.41 4.82
N ASN A 184 11.11 -2.71 5.08
CA ASN A 184 10.54 -3.22 6.31
C ASN A 184 11.45 -3.05 7.53
N TYR A 185 12.77 -3.23 7.37
CA TYR A 185 13.69 -3.40 8.51
C TYR A 185 14.75 -2.29 8.64
N LYS A 186 14.88 -1.40 7.67
CA LYS A 186 15.89 -0.34 7.71
C LYS A 186 15.35 1.05 7.44
N ARG A 187 14.34 1.17 6.58
CA ARG A 187 13.81 2.47 6.18
C ARG A 187 12.94 3.07 7.28
N ARG A 188 13.29 4.29 7.72
CA ARG A 188 12.46 5.09 8.62
C ARG A 188 11.27 5.69 7.85
N HIS A 189 10.11 5.75 8.49
CA HIS A 189 8.89 6.22 7.87
C HIS A 189 8.33 7.45 8.62
N SER A 190 8.15 8.56 7.92
CA SER A 190 7.67 9.81 8.55
C SER A 190 6.28 9.68 9.20
N SER A 191 5.36 8.92 8.59
CA SER A 191 4.04 8.68 9.18
C SER A 191 4.04 7.73 10.39
N LEU A 192 5.19 7.14 10.72
CA LEU A 192 5.42 6.28 11.88
C LEU A 192 6.36 6.95 12.90
N ASN A 193 6.37 8.26 12.94
CA ASN A 193 7.26 9.02 13.83
C ASN A 193 8.75 8.67 13.62
N TRP A 194 9.16 8.50 12.36
CA TRP A 194 10.52 8.12 11.95
C TRP A 194 10.96 6.73 12.46
N GLN A 195 10.03 5.90 12.89
CA GLN A 195 10.31 4.50 13.22
C GLN A 195 10.33 3.63 11.95
N ILE A 196 10.92 2.44 12.07
CA ILE A 196 10.94 1.43 11.01
C ILE A 196 9.64 0.61 11.06
N PRO A 197 9.06 0.21 9.89
CA PRO A 197 7.83 -0.58 9.85
C PRO A 197 7.85 -1.84 10.72
N ALA A 198 8.93 -2.61 10.71
CA ALA A 198 9.05 -3.82 11.51
C ALA A 198 8.98 -3.54 13.03
N SER A 199 9.62 -2.48 13.52
CA SER A 199 9.56 -2.12 14.95
C SER A 199 8.16 -1.69 15.38
N VAL A 200 7.43 -0.95 14.51
CA VAL A 200 6.06 -0.55 14.80
C VAL A 200 5.10 -1.74 14.75
N HIS A 201 5.41 -2.75 13.95
CA HIS A 201 4.58 -3.95 13.81
C HIS A 201 4.44 -4.75 15.11
N GLU A 202 5.39 -4.63 16.03
CA GLU A 202 5.39 -5.26 17.35
C GLU A 202 4.69 -4.39 18.42
N GLN A 203 4.29 -3.16 18.08
CA GLN A 203 3.66 -2.23 19.01
C GLN A 203 2.13 -2.34 18.99
N LYS A 204 1.50 -1.73 19.99
CA LYS A 204 0.04 -1.59 20.11
C LYS A 204 -0.30 -0.18 20.56
N GLY A 205 -1.52 0.25 20.28
CA GLY A 205 -2.05 1.55 20.69
C GLY A 205 -2.09 2.58 19.54
N PRO A 206 -2.66 3.75 19.78
CA PRO A 206 -2.86 4.75 18.74
C PRO A 206 -1.54 5.32 18.22
N GLN A 207 -1.39 5.40 16.90
CA GLN A 207 -0.27 6.09 16.27
C GLN A 207 -0.45 7.61 16.39
N ILE A 208 0.55 8.30 16.95
CA ILE A 208 0.51 9.76 17.09
C ILE A 208 0.66 10.38 15.70
N LYS A 209 -0.42 11.01 15.19
CA LYS A 209 -0.38 11.76 13.94
C LYS A 209 0.40 13.06 14.15
N GLN A 210 1.58 13.20 13.56
CA GLN A 210 2.40 14.41 13.61
C GLN A 210 1.83 15.58 12.79
N TRP A 211 0.96 15.28 11.83
CA TRP A 211 0.39 16.28 10.93
C TRP A 211 -1.03 16.62 11.34
N LYS A 212 -1.26 17.89 11.72
CA LYS A 212 -2.62 18.43 11.89
C LYS A 212 -3.24 18.59 10.51
N ASN A 213 -4.39 17.97 10.29
CA ASN A 213 -5.15 18.20 9.07
C ASN A 213 -5.80 19.60 9.12
N TYR A 214 -5.15 20.59 8.51
CA TYR A 214 -5.65 21.98 8.49
C TYR A 214 -7.00 22.11 7.76
N TYR A 215 -7.35 21.20 6.86
CA TYR A 215 -8.63 21.22 6.14
C TYR A 215 -9.81 20.80 7.02
N TYR A 216 -9.61 19.96 8.01
CA TYR A 216 -10.68 19.51 8.92
C TYR A 216 -11.25 20.63 9.82
N LYS A 217 -10.51 21.71 10.05
CA LYS A 217 -10.98 22.90 10.79
C LYS A 217 -11.87 23.81 9.96
N ARG A 218 -11.74 23.83 8.63
CA ARG A 218 -12.55 24.70 7.76
C ARG A 218 -14.00 24.18 7.64
N GLU A 219 -14.24 22.89 7.54
CA GLU A 219 -15.59 22.34 7.45
C GLU A 219 -16.39 22.48 8.76
N LYS A 220 -15.75 22.43 9.94
CA LYS A 220 -16.44 22.72 11.22
C LYS A 220 -16.74 24.21 11.42
N ALA A 221 -15.91 25.11 10.92
CA ALA A 221 -16.15 26.57 11.02
C ALA A 221 -17.29 27.00 10.10
N THR A 222 -17.46 26.39 8.92
CA THR A 222 -18.56 26.70 7.99
C THR A 222 -19.91 26.15 8.45
N LYS A 223 -19.94 25.02 9.16
CA LYS A 223 -21.21 24.49 9.72
C LYS A 223 -21.76 25.31 10.90
N ASN A 224 -20.89 25.94 11.70
CA ASN A 224 -21.33 26.78 12.81
C ASN A 224 -21.76 28.22 12.40
N VAL A 225 -21.56 28.62 11.14
CA VAL A 225 -21.99 29.92 10.60
C VAL A 225 -23.34 29.84 9.88
N VAL A 226 -23.82 28.64 9.57
CA VAL A 226 -25.11 28.40 8.87
C VAL A 226 -26.23 28.08 9.87
N GLU A 227 -25.91 27.84 11.15
CA GLU A 227 -26.89 27.55 12.22
C GLU A 227 -27.05 28.70 13.25
N SER A 228 -26.58 29.92 12.90
CA SER A 228 -26.78 31.12 13.75
C SER A 228 -27.66 32.18 13.03
#